data_8f43e47cc8d3e8f24031bc39ca2c8376
#
_entry.id   8f43e47cc8d3e8f24031bc39ca2c8376
#
_cell.length_a   1.000
_cell.length_b   1.000
_cell.length_c   1.000
_cell.angle_alpha   90.00
_cell.angle_beta   90.00
_cell.angle_gamma   90.00
#
_symmetry.space_group_name_H-M   'P 1'
#
loop_
_entity.id
_entity.type
_entity.pdbx_description
1 polymer ?
#
loop_
_entity_poly.entity_id
_entity_poly.type
_entity_poly.pdbx_seq_one_letter_code
_entity_poly.pdbx_strand_id
1 'polypeptide(L)'
;MKKKINRRNFIKKASIPVLGAAALSSFNVHASTITELNMVTSWPENFPGIGLGANRLAQRIENLSNKRIKVNVYSAGELVPPFGVFDAVSSGTADLYHSAEFYWGGKNKAYPFFAAVPFGMTAEEFNSWIYSGNGQLLWDELGSNFNIKHFLVGNTGSTLFGWFKNELNSLEDVSKLKIRSPGMGGDLLKTMGATSINIPGGEIL
;
A
#
# COMPACT_ATOMS: atom_id res chain seq x y z
N MET A 1 -5.86 43.81 -71.56
CA MET A 1 -6.41 42.43 -71.59
C MET A 1 -6.16 41.73 -70.23
N LYS A 2 -7.18 41.50 -69.39
CA LYS A 2 -7.06 40.81 -68.12
C LYS A 2 -7.17 39.31 -68.39
N LYS A 3 -6.10 38.57 -68.13
CA LYS A 3 -6.03 37.08 -68.20
C LYS A 3 -6.86 36.47 -67.08
N LYS A 4 -8.02 35.84 -67.43
CA LYS A 4 -8.87 35.11 -66.51
C LYS A 4 -8.05 33.88 -65.98
N ILE A 5 -7.79 33.82 -64.68
CA ILE A 5 -7.17 32.65 -64.01
C ILE A 5 -8.26 31.56 -63.88
N ASN A 6 -8.02 30.43 -64.52
CA ASN A 6 -8.96 29.30 -64.51
C ASN A 6 -8.87 28.56 -63.17
N ARG A 7 -9.98 28.46 -62.45
CA ARG A 7 -10.10 27.82 -61.13
C ARG A 7 -9.44 26.41 -61.04
N ARG A 8 -9.48 25.69 -62.16
CA ARG A 8 -8.94 24.33 -62.26
C ARG A 8 -7.40 24.32 -62.20
N ASN A 9 -6.73 25.36 -62.63
CA ASN A 9 -5.28 25.50 -62.62
C ASN A 9 -4.74 26.04 -61.26
N PHE A 10 -5.60 26.70 -60.48
CA PHE A 10 -5.26 27.15 -59.12
C PHE A 10 -5.24 25.98 -58.16
N ILE A 11 -6.23 25.06 -58.25
CA ILE A 11 -6.31 23.88 -57.42
C ILE A 11 -5.15 22.90 -57.67
N LYS A 12 -4.68 22.78 -58.92
CA LYS A 12 -3.54 21.92 -59.26
C LYS A 12 -2.19 22.45 -58.76
N LYS A 13 -2.07 23.76 -58.50
CA LYS A 13 -0.83 24.36 -57.94
C LYS A 13 -0.81 24.51 -56.44
N ALA A 14 -1.95 24.43 -55.77
CA ALA A 14 -2.07 24.54 -54.30
C ALA A 14 -2.00 23.22 -53.56
N SER A 15 -2.08 22.07 -54.25
CA SER A 15 -2.28 20.74 -53.60
C SER A 15 -1.02 19.94 -53.40
N ILE A 16 0.19 20.43 -53.73
CA ILE A 16 1.42 19.61 -53.60
C ILE A 16 2.28 19.93 -52.35
N PRO A 17 2.28 21.13 -51.75
CA PRO A 17 3.09 21.32 -50.53
C PRO A 17 2.35 21.08 -49.19
N VAL A 18 0.99 20.94 -49.19
CA VAL A 18 0.22 20.82 -47.94
C VAL A 18 0.09 19.38 -47.44
N LEU A 19 0.15 18.39 -48.33
CA LEU A 19 0.09 16.98 -47.93
C LEU A 19 1.40 16.42 -47.33
N GLY A 20 2.54 17.02 -47.63
CA GLY A 20 3.84 16.63 -47.11
C GLY A 20 4.12 17.15 -45.68
N ALA A 21 3.55 18.32 -45.34
CA ALA A 21 3.77 18.91 -44.00
C ALA A 21 2.79 18.41 -42.94
N ALA A 22 1.59 17.95 -43.34
CA ALA A 22 0.62 17.37 -42.40
C ALA A 22 0.92 15.93 -42.00
N ALA A 23 1.74 15.20 -42.78
CA ALA A 23 2.09 13.82 -42.48
C ALA A 23 3.30 13.69 -41.52
N LEU A 24 4.08 14.76 -41.29
CA LEU A 24 5.25 14.74 -40.42
C LEU A 24 4.99 15.30 -39.00
N SER A 25 3.79 15.86 -38.75
CA SER A 25 3.44 16.41 -37.42
C SER A 25 2.69 15.44 -36.49
N SER A 26 2.51 14.17 -36.87
CA SER A 26 1.65 13.22 -36.13
C SER A 26 2.44 12.14 -35.35
N PHE A 27 3.74 12.18 -35.30
CA PHE A 27 4.51 11.23 -34.52
C PHE A 27 5.27 11.91 -33.37
N ASN A 28 4.56 12.68 -32.55
CA ASN A 28 5.00 12.83 -31.18
C ASN A 28 4.67 11.52 -30.45
N VAL A 29 5.48 10.49 -30.67
CA VAL A 29 5.59 9.39 -29.72
C VAL A 29 6.17 10.01 -28.47
N HIS A 30 5.32 10.48 -27.56
CA HIS A 30 5.71 10.69 -26.18
C HIS A 30 6.12 9.29 -25.71
N ALA A 31 7.40 9.04 -25.63
CA ALA A 31 7.91 7.94 -24.86
C ALA A 31 7.35 8.18 -23.45
N SER A 32 6.34 7.40 -23.06
CA SER A 32 5.79 7.48 -21.72
C SER A 32 6.91 7.04 -20.79
N THR A 33 7.51 8.01 -20.10
CA THR A 33 8.49 7.72 -19.05
C THR A 33 7.82 6.81 -18.04
N ILE A 34 8.36 5.60 -17.86
CA ILE A 34 7.89 4.68 -16.84
C ILE A 34 8.26 5.29 -15.49
N THR A 35 7.28 5.47 -14.61
CA THR A 35 7.51 5.85 -13.22
C THR A 35 7.81 4.59 -12.43
N GLU A 36 9.00 4.49 -11.86
CA GLU A 36 9.35 3.39 -10.95
C GLU A 36 9.07 3.82 -9.50
N LEU A 37 8.40 2.94 -8.74
CA LEU A 37 8.11 3.11 -7.32
C LEU A 37 8.71 1.95 -6.55
N ASN A 38 9.29 2.24 -5.40
CA ASN A 38 9.86 1.25 -4.49
C ASN A 38 8.90 1.02 -3.33
N MET A 39 8.44 -0.22 -3.18
CA MET A 39 7.57 -0.68 -2.09
C MET A 39 8.39 -1.53 -1.13
N VAL A 40 8.52 -1.09 0.12
CA VAL A 40 9.13 -1.88 1.20
C VAL A 40 8.06 -2.58 2.01
N THR A 41 8.30 -3.82 2.46
CA THR A 41 7.31 -4.59 3.22
C THR A 41 7.82 -5.05 4.58
N SER A 42 6.89 -5.26 5.52
CA SER A 42 7.21 -5.88 6.82
C SER A 42 7.20 -7.42 6.76
N TRP A 43 7.09 -8.00 5.56
CA TRP A 43 6.88 -9.43 5.34
C TRP A 43 8.11 -10.08 4.72
N PRO A 44 8.48 -11.30 5.14
CA PRO A 44 9.48 -12.11 4.44
C PRO A 44 9.11 -12.34 2.99
N GLU A 45 10.09 -12.64 2.17
CA GLU A 45 9.87 -13.04 0.79
C GLU A 45 8.91 -14.24 0.70
N ASN A 46 7.98 -14.17 -0.24
CA ASN A 46 6.97 -15.21 -0.49
C ASN A 46 6.09 -15.56 0.74
N PHE A 47 6.02 -14.69 1.74
CA PHE A 47 5.18 -14.93 2.91
C PHE A 47 3.70 -15.11 2.48
N PRO A 48 3.08 -16.25 2.87
CA PRO A 48 1.72 -16.57 2.45
C PRO A 48 0.71 -15.49 2.83
N GLY A 49 -0.24 -15.25 1.93
CA GLY A 49 -1.28 -14.24 2.12
C GLY A 49 -0.76 -12.82 1.91
N ILE A 50 -0.29 -12.17 2.97
CA ILE A 50 0.03 -10.74 2.98
C ILE A 50 1.30 -10.39 2.19
N GLY A 51 2.36 -11.19 2.24
CA GLY A 51 3.57 -10.98 1.43
C GLY A 51 3.28 -11.13 -0.07
N LEU A 52 2.64 -12.24 -0.45
CA LEU A 52 2.16 -12.44 -1.82
C LEU A 52 1.11 -11.40 -2.23
N GLY A 53 0.38 -10.83 -1.25
CA GLY A 53 -0.54 -9.71 -1.45
C GLY A 53 0.15 -8.46 -1.96
N ALA A 54 1.31 -8.12 -1.41
CA ALA A 54 2.12 -6.98 -1.86
C ALA A 54 2.55 -7.12 -3.32
N ASN A 55 3.05 -8.31 -3.71
CA ASN A 55 3.41 -8.60 -5.10
C ASN A 55 2.23 -8.52 -6.06
N ARG A 56 1.06 -9.05 -5.66
CA ARG A 56 -0.18 -8.95 -6.45
C ARG A 56 -0.65 -7.50 -6.59
N LEU A 57 -0.51 -6.68 -5.54
CA LEU A 57 -0.83 -5.26 -5.60
C LEU A 57 0.08 -4.54 -6.59
N ALA A 58 1.39 -4.76 -6.52
CA ALA A 58 2.37 -4.20 -7.45
C ALA A 58 2.02 -4.53 -8.91
N GLN A 59 1.77 -5.80 -9.20
CA GLN A 59 1.39 -6.27 -10.53
C GLN A 59 0.06 -5.65 -11.01
N ARG A 60 -0.90 -5.45 -10.10
CA ARG A 60 -2.17 -4.82 -10.41
C ARG A 60 -2.00 -3.33 -10.74
N ILE A 61 -1.15 -2.61 -10.02
CA ILE A 61 -0.80 -1.22 -10.31
C ILE A 61 -0.15 -1.11 -11.71
N GLU A 62 0.80 -1.98 -12.04
CA GLU A 62 1.43 -2.02 -13.36
C GLU A 62 0.40 -2.24 -14.47
N ASN A 63 -0.49 -3.22 -14.31
CA ASN A 63 -1.51 -3.54 -15.30
C ASN A 63 -2.52 -2.40 -15.48
N LEU A 64 -3.04 -1.83 -14.38
CA LEU A 64 -4.03 -0.74 -14.42
C LEU A 64 -3.44 0.57 -14.96
N SER A 65 -2.15 0.81 -14.74
CA SER A 65 -1.45 1.96 -15.30
C SER A 65 -1.05 1.78 -16.77
N ASN A 66 -1.39 0.66 -17.38
CA ASN A 66 -0.91 0.28 -18.71
C ASN A 66 0.63 0.32 -18.79
N LYS A 67 1.30 -0.24 -17.79
CA LYS A 67 2.76 -0.30 -17.59
C LYS A 67 3.46 1.06 -17.50
N ARG A 68 2.71 2.13 -17.22
CA ARG A 68 3.29 3.46 -16.98
C ARG A 68 3.87 3.60 -15.58
N ILE A 69 3.42 2.75 -14.64
CA ILE A 69 3.96 2.66 -13.28
C ILE A 69 4.49 1.25 -13.09
N LYS A 70 5.73 1.13 -12.67
CA LYS A 70 6.35 -0.13 -12.24
C LYS A 70 6.57 -0.06 -10.73
N VAL A 71 6.22 -1.10 -10.00
CA VAL A 71 6.43 -1.18 -8.55
C VAL A 71 7.43 -2.29 -8.25
N ASN A 72 8.59 -1.90 -7.75
CA ASN A 72 9.61 -2.83 -7.25
C ASN A 72 9.29 -3.16 -5.79
N VAL A 73 9.04 -4.43 -5.49
CA VAL A 73 8.69 -4.87 -4.12
C VAL A 73 9.93 -5.43 -3.44
N TYR A 74 10.20 -4.94 -2.24
CA TYR A 74 11.33 -5.35 -1.40
C TYR A 74 10.80 -5.98 -0.13
N SER A 75 11.21 -7.19 0.14
CA SER A 75 10.82 -7.96 1.33
C SER A 75 11.49 -7.42 2.58
N ALA A 76 11.00 -7.83 3.73
CA ALA A 76 11.56 -7.45 5.03
C ALA A 76 13.07 -7.74 5.10
N GLY A 77 13.85 -6.72 5.42
CA GLY A 77 15.30 -6.82 5.54
C GLY A 77 16.10 -6.59 4.25
N GLU A 78 15.46 -6.50 3.07
CA GLU A 78 16.19 -6.22 1.81
C GLU A 78 16.69 -4.77 1.73
N LEU A 79 15.83 -3.78 1.95
CA LEU A 79 16.21 -2.37 1.98
C LEU A 79 16.20 -1.79 3.38
N VAL A 80 15.21 -2.16 4.18
CA VAL A 80 15.02 -1.68 5.55
C VAL A 80 14.56 -2.84 6.45
N PRO A 81 14.81 -2.75 7.77
CA PRO A 81 14.26 -3.72 8.72
C PRO A 81 12.72 -3.76 8.66
N PRO A 82 12.07 -4.87 9.03
CA PRO A 82 10.61 -5.02 8.94
C PRO A 82 9.80 -3.90 9.57
N PHE A 83 10.26 -3.33 10.68
CA PHE A 83 9.62 -2.19 11.35
C PHE A 83 10.16 -0.82 10.95
N GLY A 84 11.12 -0.77 10.01
CA GLY A 84 11.65 0.48 9.45
C GLY A 84 10.86 1.00 8.25
N VAL A 85 9.90 0.23 7.73
CA VAL A 85 9.17 0.57 6.50
C VAL A 85 8.36 1.86 6.62
N PHE A 86 7.80 2.14 7.78
CA PHE A 86 7.06 3.38 8.07
C PHE A 86 7.98 4.60 7.94
N ASP A 87 9.13 4.57 8.59
CA ASP A 87 10.09 5.68 8.57
C ASP A 87 10.69 5.86 7.19
N ALA A 88 10.91 4.79 6.43
CA ALA A 88 11.41 4.85 5.07
C ALA A 88 10.46 5.64 4.14
N VAL A 89 9.15 5.42 4.24
CA VAL A 89 8.18 6.16 3.43
C VAL A 89 7.95 7.57 3.99
N SER A 90 7.84 7.72 5.29
CA SER A 90 7.69 9.03 5.93
C SER A 90 8.82 10.00 5.57
N SER A 91 10.06 9.50 5.44
CA SER A 91 11.23 10.29 5.04
C SER A 91 11.43 10.43 3.53
N GLY A 92 10.65 9.71 2.72
CA GLY A 92 10.82 9.67 1.26
C GLY A 92 11.96 8.77 0.78
N THR A 93 12.51 7.90 1.62
CA THR A 93 13.53 6.90 1.24
C THR A 93 12.92 5.78 0.37
N ALA A 94 11.65 5.45 0.60
CA ALA A 94 10.84 4.58 -0.24
C ALA A 94 9.51 5.27 -0.57
N ASP A 95 8.86 4.84 -1.65
CA ASP A 95 7.62 5.47 -2.14
C ASP A 95 6.38 4.87 -1.48
N LEU A 96 6.42 3.57 -1.20
CA LEU A 96 5.30 2.81 -0.66
C LEU A 96 5.78 1.87 0.45
N TYR A 97 4.90 1.62 1.42
CA TYR A 97 5.08 0.46 2.28
C TYR A 97 3.83 -0.44 2.30
N HIS A 98 4.03 -1.73 2.54
CA HIS A 98 2.96 -2.68 2.80
C HIS A 98 3.19 -3.33 4.17
N SER A 99 2.32 -3.00 5.12
CA SER A 99 2.46 -3.39 6.52
C SER A 99 1.11 -3.44 7.24
N ALA A 100 1.12 -3.48 8.56
CA ALA A 100 -0.08 -3.43 9.39
C ALA A 100 0.05 -2.32 10.43
N GLU A 101 -0.99 -1.50 10.54
CA GLU A 101 -0.99 -0.27 11.34
C GLU A 101 -0.79 -0.50 12.85
N PHE A 102 -1.13 -1.67 13.36
CA PHE A 102 -0.91 -1.99 14.78
C PHE A 102 0.58 -1.97 15.20
N TYR A 103 1.51 -2.01 14.26
CA TYR A 103 2.94 -1.88 14.58
C TYR A 103 3.34 -0.45 14.97
N TRP A 104 2.57 0.54 14.55
CA TRP A 104 2.91 1.95 14.69
C TRP A 104 2.33 2.63 15.94
N GLY A 105 1.79 1.87 16.88
CA GLY A 105 1.29 2.38 18.16
C GLY A 105 2.32 3.17 18.98
N GLY A 106 3.61 2.94 18.72
CA GLY A 106 4.72 3.74 19.29
C GLY A 106 4.90 5.10 18.61
N LYS A 107 4.45 5.27 17.37
CA LYS A 107 4.47 6.54 16.63
C LYS A 107 3.28 7.42 17.04
N ASN A 108 2.09 6.81 17.05
CA ASN A 108 0.87 7.43 17.56
C ASN A 108 -0.11 6.34 18.03
N LYS A 109 -0.72 6.52 19.18
CA LYS A 109 -1.68 5.58 19.79
C LYS A 109 -2.94 5.36 18.96
N ALA A 110 -3.22 6.22 17.97
CA ALA A 110 -4.36 6.06 17.07
C ALA A 110 -4.11 5.01 15.98
N TYR A 111 -2.87 4.70 15.59
CA TYR A 111 -2.59 3.75 14.50
C TYR A 111 -3.24 2.37 14.68
N PRO A 112 -3.18 1.72 15.85
CA PRO A 112 -3.80 0.41 16.03
C PRO A 112 -5.31 0.36 15.72
N PHE A 113 -6.03 1.49 15.84
CA PHE A 113 -7.46 1.55 15.49
C PHE A 113 -7.73 1.36 14.00
N PHE A 114 -6.71 1.59 13.14
CA PHE A 114 -6.79 1.37 11.70
C PHE A 114 -6.32 -0.03 11.27
N ALA A 115 -6.18 -0.95 12.19
CA ALA A 115 -5.84 -2.35 11.91
C ALA A 115 -6.75 -3.32 12.67
N ALA A 116 -6.50 -3.53 13.95
CA ALA A 116 -7.20 -4.53 14.74
C ALA A 116 -7.43 -4.05 16.18
N VAL A 117 -8.70 -3.96 16.56
CA VAL A 117 -9.15 -3.71 17.93
C VAL A 117 -9.73 -5.01 18.47
N PRO A 118 -9.28 -5.51 19.63
CA PRO A 118 -9.89 -6.68 20.24
C PRO A 118 -11.40 -6.47 20.41
N PHE A 119 -12.21 -7.45 19.95
CA PHE A 119 -13.67 -7.38 19.93
C PHE A 119 -14.27 -6.21 19.16
N GLY A 120 -13.48 -5.59 18.26
CA GLY A 120 -13.90 -4.50 17.40
C GLY A 120 -14.68 -4.94 16.16
N MET A 121 -14.62 -4.12 15.13
CA MET A 121 -15.34 -4.34 13.87
C MET A 121 -14.85 -5.59 13.14
N THR A 122 -15.80 -6.27 12.49
CA THR A 122 -15.48 -7.26 11.46
C THR A 122 -14.80 -6.60 10.26
N ALA A 123 -14.24 -7.38 9.34
CA ALA A 123 -13.61 -6.85 8.13
C ALA A 123 -14.58 -6.02 7.27
N GLU A 124 -15.85 -6.45 7.18
CA GLU A 124 -16.87 -5.75 6.39
C GLU A 124 -17.28 -4.42 7.03
N GLU A 125 -17.50 -4.42 8.34
CA GLU A 125 -17.80 -3.20 9.09
C GLU A 125 -16.65 -2.20 9.03
N PHE A 126 -15.42 -2.68 9.17
CA PHE A 126 -14.22 -1.85 9.07
C PHE A 126 -14.06 -1.23 7.67
N ASN A 127 -14.25 -2.02 6.62
CA ASN A 127 -14.24 -1.52 5.23
C ASN A 127 -15.36 -0.48 5.01
N SER A 128 -16.55 -0.73 5.53
CA SER A 128 -17.66 0.24 5.48
C SER A 128 -17.31 1.54 6.19
N TRP A 129 -16.73 1.46 7.38
CA TRP A 129 -16.29 2.64 8.12
C TRP A 129 -15.23 3.43 7.35
N ILE A 130 -14.23 2.77 6.76
CA ILE A 130 -13.18 3.43 5.99
C ILE A 130 -13.75 4.09 4.73
N TYR A 131 -14.53 3.36 3.90
CA TYR A 131 -14.94 3.84 2.57
C TYR A 131 -16.23 4.67 2.57
N SER A 132 -17.15 4.42 3.49
CA SER A 132 -18.46 5.06 3.53
C SER A 132 -18.70 5.91 4.78
N GLY A 133 -17.85 5.75 5.81
CA GLY A 133 -17.85 6.55 7.02
C GLY A 133 -16.73 7.60 7.00
N ASN A 134 -16.30 8.01 8.18
CA ASN A 134 -15.23 9.00 8.36
C ASN A 134 -13.84 8.35 8.55
N GLY A 135 -13.72 7.03 8.40
CA GLY A 135 -12.49 6.31 8.70
C GLY A 135 -11.31 6.77 7.86
N GLN A 136 -11.49 6.90 6.55
CA GLN A 136 -10.43 7.38 5.66
C GLN A 136 -10.01 8.82 5.98
N LEU A 137 -10.96 9.69 6.32
CA LEU A 137 -10.66 11.08 6.68
C LEU A 137 -9.78 11.16 7.93
N LEU A 138 -10.13 10.39 8.97
CA LEU A 138 -9.36 10.32 10.22
C LEU A 138 -7.97 9.71 9.99
N TRP A 139 -7.89 8.70 9.13
CA TRP A 139 -6.61 8.08 8.79
C TRP A 139 -5.70 9.03 7.99
N ASP A 140 -6.28 9.82 7.10
CA ASP A 140 -5.57 10.85 6.34
C ASP A 140 -5.04 11.96 7.27
N GLU A 141 -5.86 12.41 8.22
CA GLU A 141 -5.46 13.38 9.22
C GLU A 141 -4.28 12.86 10.06
N LEU A 142 -4.36 11.60 10.51
CA LEU A 142 -3.27 10.96 11.25
C LEU A 142 -2.01 10.86 10.40
N GLY A 143 -2.14 10.37 9.17
CA GLY A 143 -1.03 10.17 8.24
C GLY A 143 -0.34 11.44 7.80
N SER A 144 -1.07 12.55 7.72
CA SER A 144 -0.54 13.86 7.33
C SER A 144 0.60 14.34 8.24
N ASN A 145 0.57 13.95 9.53
CA ASN A 145 1.64 14.28 10.49
C ASN A 145 2.97 13.56 10.17
N PHE A 146 2.92 12.55 9.30
CA PHE A 146 4.06 11.71 8.94
C PHE A 146 4.34 11.71 7.44
N ASN A 147 3.70 12.60 6.67
CA ASN A 147 3.81 12.64 5.20
C ASN A 147 3.39 11.31 4.53
N ILE A 148 2.38 10.64 5.06
CA ILE A 148 1.89 9.35 4.59
C ILE A 148 0.42 9.44 4.22
N LYS A 149 0.05 8.86 3.07
CA LYS A 149 -1.33 8.59 2.67
C LYS A 149 -1.59 7.11 2.76
N HIS A 150 -2.60 6.72 3.51
CA HIS A 150 -2.95 5.33 3.77
C HIS A 150 -4.08 4.82 2.88
N PHE A 151 -4.04 3.52 2.57
CA PHE A 151 -5.09 2.80 1.82
C PHE A 151 -5.24 1.39 2.35
N LEU A 152 -6.48 0.87 2.38
CA LEU A 152 -6.71 -0.53 2.61
C LEU A 152 -6.30 -1.35 1.40
N VAL A 153 -5.55 -2.43 1.62
CA VAL A 153 -5.09 -3.32 0.56
C VAL A 153 -5.42 -4.79 0.79
N GLY A 154 -5.86 -5.14 1.98
CA GLY A 154 -6.24 -6.52 2.31
C GLY A 154 -6.68 -6.66 3.76
N ASN A 155 -7.21 -7.83 4.07
CA ASN A 155 -7.62 -8.22 5.41
C ASN A 155 -7.29 -9.70 5.63
N THR A 156 -6.86 -10.06 6.83
CA THR A 156 -6.52 -11.44 7.20
C THR A 156 -7.71 -12.23 7.76
N GLY A 157 -8.88 -11.59 7.83
CA GLY A 157 -10.06 -12.16 8.47
C GLY A 157 -9.95 -12.16 9.99
N SER A 158 -10.90 -12.83 10.63
CA SER A 158 -10.89 -13.01 12.09
C SER A 158 -9.71 -13.86 12.51
N THR A 159 -8.95 -13.37 13.46
CA THR A 159 -7.80 -14.10 14.04
C THR A 159 -8.23 -14.84 15.30
N LEU A 160 -7.70 -16.04 15.48
CA LEU A 160 -7.79 -16.76 16.74
C LEU A 160 -6.98 -16.04 17.82
N PHE A 161 -7.34 -16.27 19.08
CA PHE A 161 -6.64 -15.68 20.24
C PHE A 161 -5.13 -15.99 20.22
N GLY A 162 -4.75 -17.19 19.86
CA GLY A 162 -3.36 -17.59 19.74
C GLY A 162 -3.15 -19.09 19.55
N TRP A 163 -1.89 -19.46 19.47
CA TRP A 163 -1.42 -20.84 19.48
C TRP A 163 -0.65 -21.07 20.76
N PHE A 164 -1.05 -22.04 21.55
CA PHE A 164 -0.53 -22.28 22.88
C PHE A 164 -0.02 -23.72 23.00
N LYS A 165 1.03 -23.90 23.79
CA LYS A 165 1.57 -25.23 24.08
C LYS A 165 0.62 -26.06 24.97
N ASN A 166 -0.06 -25.38 25.90
CA ASN A 166 -1.01 -25.97 26.83
C ASN A 166 -2.37 -25.26 26.70
N GLU A 167 -3.42 -25.92 27.06
CA GLU A 167 -4.76 -25.35 27.15
C GLU A 167 -4.80 -24.25 28.22
N LEU A 168 -5.53 -23.18 27.95
CA LEU A 168 -5.75 -22.07 28.88
C LEU A 168 -7.15 -22.20 29.47
N ASN A 169 -7.24 -22.44 30.76
CA ASN A 169 -8.51 -22.69 31.45
C ASN A 169 -8.89 -21.55 32.42
N SER A 170 -7.97 -20.62 32.67
CA SER A 170 -8.17 -19.54 33.64
C SER A 170 -7.42 -18.25 33.26
N LEU A 171 -7.80 -17.12 33.88
CA LEU A 171 -7.04 -15.88 33.78
C LEU A 171 -5.64 -15.99 34.40
N GLU A 172 -5.47 -16.88 35.37
CA GLU A 172 -4.16 -17.15 35.94
C GLU A 172 -3.22 -17.82 34.95
N ASP A 173 -3.73 -18.67 34.03
CA ASP A 173 -2.96 -19.25 32.94
C ASP A 173 -2.53 -18.19 31.96
N VAL A 174 -3.41 -17.25 31.67
CA VAL A 174 -3.09 -16.09 30.79
C VAL A 174 -1.98 -15.24 31.40
N SER A 175 -2.01 -14.98 32.70
CA SER A 175 -1.00 -14.15 33.37
C SER A 175 0.42 -14.73 33.32
N LYS A 176 0.55 -16.04 33.11
CA LYS A 176 1.83 -16.74 32.99
C LYS A 176 2.38 -16.80 31.57
N LEU A 177 1.63 -16.32 30.59
CA LEU A 177 2.01 -16.38 29.17
C LEU A 177 3.22 -15.52 28.86
N LYS A 178 4.10 -16.08 28.03
CA LYS A 178 5.05 -15.35 27.21
C LYS A 178 4.56 -15.48 25.77
N ILE A 179 4.08 -14.40 25.18
CA ILE A 179 3.40 -14.44 23.89
C ILE A 179 3.87 -13.33 22.96
N ARG A 180 3.95 -13.62 21.67
CA ARG A 180 4.05 -12.59 20.63
C ARG A 180 2.65 -12.12 20.32
N SER A 181 2.35 -10.88 20.70
CA SER A 181 1.08 -10.24 20.37
C SER A 181 1.31 -8.73 20.15
N PRO A 182 1.27 -8.25 18.91
CA PRO A 182 1.47 -6.83 18.63
C PRO A 182 0.19 -6.01 18.88
N GLY A 183 0.37 -4.68 18.98
CA GLY A 183 -0.73 -3.72 19.07
C GLY A 183 -1.55 -3.87 20.35
N MET A 184 -2.83 -3.48 20.27
CA MET A 184 -3.76 -3.45 21.42
C MET A 184 -3.96 -4.81 22.08
N GLY A 185 -3.94 -5.91 21.31
CA GLY A 185 -4.05 -7.26 21.87
C GLY A 185 -2.91 -7.56 22.83
N GLY A 186 -1.68 -7.20 22.45
CA GLY A 186 -0.50 -7.33 23.31
C GLY A 186 -0.58 -6.43 24.55
N ASP A 187 -1.08 -5.23 24.42
CA ASP A 187 -1.23 -4.32 25.56
C ASP A 187 -2.31 -4.83 26.54
N LEU A 188 -3.45 -5.34 26.01
CA LEU A 188 -4.47 -6.00 26.85
C LEU A 188 -3.90 -7.18 27.64
N LEU A 189 -3.15 -8.06 26.98
CA LEU A 189 -2.52 -9.21 27.62
C LEU A 189 -1.55 -8.80 28.75
N LYS A 190 -0.80 -7.71 28.56
CA LYS A 190 0.05 -7.15 29.63
C LYS A 190 -0.76 -6.70 30.83
N THR A 191 -1.93 -6.10 30.66
CA THR A 191 -2.79 -5.71 31.78
C THR A 191 -3.33 -6.92 32.55
N MET A 192 -3.39 -8.08 31.89
CA MET A 192 -3.76 -9.37 32.52
C MET A 192 -2.57 -10.11 33.14
N GLY A 193 -1.38 -9.50 33.13
CA GLY A 193 -0.17 -10.08 33.75
C GLY A 193 0.74 -10.85 32.78
N ALA A 194 0.36 -11.03 31.51
CA ALA A 194 1.18 -11.73 30.54
C ALA A 194 2.42 -10.91 30.11
N THR A 195 3.49 -11.61 29.73
CA THR A 195 4.62 -11.01 29.03
C THR A 195 4.38 -11.01 27.54
N SER A 196 4.01 -9.86 26.97
CA SER A 196 3.80 -9.71 25.53
C SER A 196 4.96 -8.97 24.86
N ILE A 197 5.45 -9.52 23.75
CA ILE A 197 6.52 -8.94 22.93
C ILE A 197 5.98 -8.62 21.52
N ASN A 198 6.54 -7.60 20.92
CA ASN A 198 6.26 -7.23 19.53
C ASN A 198 7.51 -7.48 18.68
N ILE A 199 7.48 -8.57 17.93
CA ILE A 199 8.50 -8.91 16.93
C ILE A 199 7.84 -9.11 15.57
N PRO A 200 8.58 -8.92 14.45
CA PRO A 200 8.06 -9.16 13.12
C PRO A 200 7.52 -10.58 12.95
N GLY A 201 6.48 -10.73 12.12
CA GLY A 201 5.86 -12.05 11.91
C GLY A 201 6.80 -13.10 11.36
N GLY A 202 7.78 -12.71 10.56
CA GLY A 202 8.79 -13.60 9.98
C GLY A 202 9.87 -14.06 10.95
N GLU A 203 9.94 -13.49 12.16
CA GLU A 203 10.93 -13.83 13.21
C GLU A 203 10.34 -14.72 14.31
N ILE A 204 9.14 -15.24 14.13
CA ILE A 204 8.46 -16.11 15.11
C ILE A 204 8.95 -17.55 15.02
N LEU A 205 9.48 -17.98 13.88
CA LEU A 205 9.88 -19.36 13.55
C LEU A 205 11.33 -19.64 13.91
#